data_67c1ab756ad2100d85a193b3f9a956aa
#
_entry.id   67c1ab756ad2100d85a193b3f9a956aa
#
_cell.length_a   1.000
_cell.length_b   1.000
_cell.length_c   1.000
_cell.angle_alpha   90.00
_cell.angle_beta   90.00
_cell.angle_gamma   90.00
#
_symmetry.space_group_name_H-M   'P 1'
#
loop_
_entity.id
_entity.type
_entity.pdbx_description
1 polymer ?
#
loop_
_entity_poly.entity_id
_entity_poly.type
_entity_poly.pdbx_seq_one_letter_code
_entity_poly.pdbx_strand_id
1 'polypeptide(L)'
;MSPRSPTPARRLSLADRLIQEIDRGLRTVAAANVAVRPFPGQGVEETLHDPAARKHAAALMRVNHAGEIAAQALYHGQALAARNPEIRDQMLAAARDETDHLAWCERRVRE
;
A
#
# COMPACT_ATOMS: atom_id res chain seq x y z
N MET A 1 24.34 -37.72 -4.69
CA MET A 1 23.16 -36.83 -4.59
C MET A 1 23.52 -35.56 -5.34
N SER A 2 23.06 -35.43 -6.59
CA SER A 2 23.40 -34.29 -7.45
C SER A 2 22.56 -33.07 -7.03
N PRO A 3 23.14 -31.87 -6.90
CA PRO A 3 22.38 -30.68 -6.61
C PRO A 3 21.45 -30.34 -7.79
N ARG A 4 20.16 -30.19 -7.52
CA ARG A 4 19.19 -29.74 -8.52
C ARG A 4 19.57 -28.31 -8.95
N SER A 5 19.80 -28.11 -10.24
CA SER A 5 20.00 -26.80 -10.82
C SER A 5 18.80 -25.89 -10.49
N PRO A 6 19.02 -24.64 -10.09
CA PRO A 6 17.92 -23.72 -9.83
C PRO A 6 17.14 -23.50 -11.13
N THR A 7 15.82 -23.69 -11.06
CA THR A 7 14.91 -23.38 -12.18
C THR A 7 15.04 -21.91 -12.53
N PRO A 8 15.29 -21.54 -13.80
CA PRO A 8 15.42 -20.14 -14.18
C PRO A 8 14.11 -19.39 -13.85
N ALA A 9 14.23 -18.28 -13.14
CA ALA A 9 13.09 -17.42 -12.83
C ALA A 9 12.39 -17.01 -14.14
N ARG A 10 11.10 -17.34 -14.26
CA ARG A 10 10.27 -17.00 -15.43
C ARG A 10 10.25 -15.48 -15.61
N ARG A 11 10.75 -14.99 -16.74
CA ARG A 11 10.63 -13.57 -17.09
C ARG A 11 9.17 -13.25 -17.40
N LEU A 12 8.58 -12.37 -16.63
CA LEU A 12 7.21 -11.91 -16.84
C LEU A 12 7.12 -11.12 -18.16
N SER A 13 6.11 -11.42 -18.97
CA SER A 13 5.77 -10.64 -20.14
C SER A 13 5.20 -9.27 -19.76
N LEU A 14 5.09 -8.34 -20.70
CA LEU A 14 4.43 -7.07 -20.46
C LEU A 14 2.97 -7.25 -20.04
N ALA A 15 2.28 -8.23 -20.65
CA ALA A 15 0.92 -8.57 -20.28
C ALA A 15 0.82 -9.08 -18.84
N ASP A 16 1.73 -9.96 -18.41
CA ASP A 16 1.77 -10.45 -17.03
C ASP A 16 1.95 -9.29 -16.03
N ARG A 17 2.81 -8.33 -16.36
CA ARG A 17 3.05 -7.14 -15.52
C ARG A 17 1.80 -6.27 -15.43
N LEU A 18 1.13 -6.03 -16.54
CA LEU A 18 -0.10 -5.25 -16.58
C LEU A 18 -1.21 -5.90 -15.75
N ILE A 19 -1.39 -7.22 -15.89
CA ILE A 19 -2.35 -8.00 -15.09
C ILE A 19 -2.03 -7.89 -13.60
N GLN A 20 -0.75 -8.00 -13.22
CA GLN A 20 -0.34 -7.83 -11.82
C GLN A 20 -0.66 -6.44 -11.27
N GLU A 21 -0.47 -5.37 -12.06
CA GLU A 21 -0.80 -4.01 -11.63
C GLU A 21 -2.31 -3.80 -11.47
N ILE A 22 -3.11 -4.37 -12.37
CA ILE A 22 -4.58 -4.35 -12.27
C ILE A 22 -5.02 -5.10 -11.01
N ASP A 23 -4.53 -6.32 -10.77
CA ASP A 23 -4.85 -7.12 -9.57
C ASP A 23 -4.48 -6.38 -8.29
N ARG A 24 -3.31 -5.75 -8.27
CA ARG A 24 -2.85 -4.96 -7.13
C ARG A 24 -3.77 -3.76 -6.87
N GLY A 25 -4.15 -3.02 -7.92
CA GLY A 25 -5.08 -1.90 -7.81
C GLY A 25 -6.44 -2.34 -7.28
N LEU A 26 -6.98 -3.44 -7.78
CA LEU A 26 -8.23 -4.01 -7.28
C LEU A 26 -8.14 -4.42 -5.82
N ARG A 27 -7.06 -5.06 -5.40
CA ARG A 27 -6.84 -5.44 -3.99
C ARG A 27 -6.75 -4.22 -3.07
N THR A 28 -6.06 -3.17 -3.51
CA THR A 28 -5.95 -1.93 -2.74
C THR A 28 -7.31 -1.30 -2.44
N VAL A 29 -8.25 -1.36 -3.38
CA VAL A 29 -9.57 -0.75 -3.25
C VAL A 29 -10.59 -1.70 -2.61
N ALA A 30 -10.54 -2.99 -2.92
CA ALA A 30 -11.58 -3.96 -2.56
C ALA A 30 -11.25 -4.83 -1.34
N ALA A 31 -9.98 -4.95 -0.95
CA ALA A 31 -9.54 -5.76 0.19
C ALA A 31 -9.03 -4.90 1.33
N ALA A 32 -9.07 -5.43 2.55
CA ALA A 32 -8.44 -4.79 3.70
C ALA A 32 -6.91 -4.81 3.53
N ASN A 33 -6.27 -3.65 3.71
CA ASN A 33 -4.82 -3.54 3.67
C ASN A 33 -4.21 -4.01 4.99
N VAL A 34 -3.08 -4.70 4.91
CA VAL A 34 -2.36 -5.22 6.08
C VAL A 34 -1.01 -4.52 6.18
N ALA A 35 -0.79 -3.83 7.29
CA ALA A 35 0.49 -3.18 7.56
C ALA A 35 1.57 -4.20 7.93
N VAL A 36 2.78 -3.97 7.43
CA VAL A 36 3.98 -4.72 7.85
C VAL A 36 4.60 -4.07 9.09
N ARG A 37 4.61 -2.74 9.15
CA ARG A 37 5.12 -1.97 10.28
C ARG A 37 4.06 -1.81 11.38
N PRO A 38 4.47 -1.70 12.65
CA PRO A 38 3.56 -1.43 13.76
C PRO A 38 2.79 -0.11 13.56
N PHE A 39 1.54 -0.09 14.04
CA PHE A 39 0.73 1.14 14.05
C PHE A 39 1.41 2.21 14.92
N PRO A 40 1.67 3.44 14.39
CA PRO A 40 2.39 4.49 15.13
C PRO A 40 1.70 4.94 16.41
N GLY A 41 0.36 4.84 16.47
CA GLY A 41 -0.43 5.17 17.64
C GLY A 41 -0.61 4.03 18.66
N GLN A 42 0.07 2.89 18.46
CA GLN A 42 -0.04 1.77 19.38
C GLN A 42 0.47 2.14 20.77
N GLY A 43 -0.37 1.92 21.79
CA GLY A 43 -0.04 2.27 23.18
C GLY A 43 -0.24 3.75 23.53
N VAL A 44 -0.66 4.58 22.59
CA VAL A 44 -1.06 5.96 22.84
C VAL A 44 -2.51 5.98 23.30
N GLU A 45 -2.78 6.66 24.43
CA GLU A 45 -4.13 6.82 24.95
C GLU A 45 -5.00 7.66 24.01
N GLU A 46 -6.24 7.20 23.80
CA GLU A 46 -7.22 7.97 23.03
C GLU A 46 -7.72 9.16 23.86
N THR A 47 -7.47 10.36 23.36
CA THR A 47 -7.88 11.62 24.02
C THR A 47 -9.11 12.24 23.38
N LEU A 48 -9.58 11.72 22.25
CA LEU A 48 -10.69 12.26 21.49
C LEU A 48 -12.01 11.61 21.94
N HIS A 49 -12.59 12.11 23.02
CA HIS A 49 -13.78 11.53 23.62
C HIS A 49 -15.10 12.13 23.11
N ASP A 50 -15.07 13.36 22.59
CA ASP A 50 -16.26 14.00 22.04
C ASP A 50 -16.72 13.32 20.73
N PRO A 51 -18.00 12.86 20.63
CA PRO A 51 -18.51 12.18 19.44
C PRO A 51 -18.43 12.99 18.16
N ALA A 52 -18.66 14.31 18.22
CA ALA A 52 -18.59 15.19 17.07
C ALA A 52 -17.14 15.33 16.57
N ALA A 53 -16.19 15.49 17.50
CA ALA A 53 -14.77 15.55 17.18
C ALA A 53 -14.26 14.22 16.60
N ARG A 54 -14.69 13.07 17.11
CA ARG A 54 -14.37 11.74 16.57
C ARG A 54 -14.90 11.59 15.14
N LYS A 55 -16.16 11.98 14.91
CA LYS A 55 -16.75 11.95 13.57
C LYS A 55 -15.98 12.84 12.57
N HIS A 56 -15.58 14.02 13.01
CA HIS A 56 -14.75 14.92 12.18
C HIS A 56 -13.38 14.33 11.87
N ALA A 57 -12.70 13.78 12.87
CA ALA A 57 -11.41 13.10 12.69
C ALA A 57 -11.52 11.92 11.71
N ALA A 58 -12.58 11.11 11.82
CA ALA A 58 -12.84 10.01 10.89
C ALA A 58 -13.07 10.51 9.45
N ALA A 59 -13.77 11.64 9.28
CA ALA A 59 -13.97 12.24 7.97
C ALA A 59 -12.65 12.70 7.34
N LEU A 60 -11.78 13.38 8.10
CA LEU A 60 -10.45 13.77 7.66
C LEU A 60 -9.59 12.55 7.32
N MET A 61 -9.70 11.48 8.10
CA MET A 61 -8.95 10.25 7.86
C MET A 61 -9.40 9.54 6.58
N ARG A 62 -10.68 9.64 6.19
CA ARG A 62 -11.16 9.13 4.89
C ARG A 62 -10.58 9.92 3.72
N VAL A 63 -10.44 11.24 3.85
CA VAL A 63 -9.77 12.06 2.84
C VAL A 63 -8.31 11.65 2.71
N ASN A 64 -7.62 11.46 3.84
CA ASN A 64 -6.24 10.99 3.85
C ASN A 64 -6.11 9.62 3.19
N HIS A 65 -6.98 8.66 3.54
CA HIS A 65 -7.01 7.33 2.94
C HIS A 65 -7.17 7.37 1.42
N ALA A 66 -8.05 8.24 0.89
CA ALA A 66 -8.18 8.43 -0.55
C ALA A 66 -6.90 8.97 -1.19
N GLY A 67 -6.19 9.87 -0.51
CA GLY A 67 -4.87 10.36 -0.91
C GLY A 67 -3.82 9.27 -0.98
N GLU A 68 -3.78 8.37 0.01
CA GLU A 68 -2.86 7.23 0.05
C GLU A 68 -3.12 6.22 -1.08
N ILE A 69 -4.39 5.98 -1.45
CA ILE A 69 -4.75 5.17 -2.62
C ILE A 69 -4.18 5.81 -3.90
N ALA A 70 -4.36 7.12 -4.06
CA ALA A 70 -3.84 7.85 -5.22
C ALA A 70 -2.30 7.83 -5.27
N ALA A 71 -1.63 8.01 -4.15
CA ALA A 71 -0.18 7.95 -4.04
C ALA A 71 0.35 6.56 -4.40
N GLN A 72 -0.26 5.49 -3.89
CA GLN A 72 0.12 4.13 -4.22
C GLN A 72 -0.02 3.85 -5.73
N ALA A 73 -1.13 4.27 -6.35
CA ALA A 73 -1.35 4.13 -7.78
C ALA A 73 -0.30 4.89 -8.60
N LEU A 74 0.07 6.10 -8.16
CA LEU A 74 1.11 6.92 -8.78
C LEU A 74 2.48 6.23 -8.74
N TYR A 75 2.90 5.74 -7.58
CA TYR A 75 4.18 5.05 -7.42
C TYR A 75 4.26 3.77 -8.25
N HIS A 76 3.19 2.98 -8.31
CA HIS A 76 3.13 1.81 -9.17
C HIS A 76 3.19 2.17 -10.65
N GLY A 77 2.47 3.20 -11.08
CA GLY A 77 2.52 3.70 -12.46
C GLY A 77 3.92 4.18 -12.84
N GLN A 78 4.58 4.92 -11.98
CA GLN A 78 5.95 5.38 -12.18
C GLN A 78 6.94 4.22 -12.22
N ALA A 79 6.80 3.23 -11.35
CA ALA A 79 7.63 2.03 -11.35
C ALA A 79 7.48 1.24 -12.65
N LEU A 80 6.25 1.13 -13.19
CA LEU A 80 5.96 0.45 -14.44
C LEU A 80 6.63 1.15 -15.64
N ALA A 81 6.61 2.48 -15.66
CA ALA A 81 7.19 3.31 -16.72
C ALA A 81 8.70 3.52 -16.57
N ALA A 82 9.29 3.25 -15.42
CA ALA A 82 10.70 3.51 -15.15
C ALA A 82 11.62 2.64 -16.00
N ARG A 83 12.54 3.28 -16.72
CA ARG A 83 13.59 2.62 -17.50
C ARG A 83 14.80 2.27 -16.63
N ASN A 84 15.08 3.08 -15.61
CA ASN A 84 16.16 2.85 -14.66
C ASN A 84 15.68 1.89 -13.56
N PRO A 85 16.37 0.74 -13.34
CA PRO A 85 16.01 -0.24 -12.31
C PRO A 85 16.02 0.34 -10.89
N GLU A 86 16.96 1.23 -10.58
CA GLU A 86 17.09 1.85 -9.26
C GLU A 86 15.86 2.74 -8.95
N ILE A 87 15.43 3.55 -9.93
CA ILE A 87 14.22 4.37 -9.79
C ILE A 87 12.99 3.48 -9.62
N ARG A 88 12.90 2.39 -10.39
CA ARG A 88 11.82 1.42 -10.24
C ARG A 88 11.75 0.86 -8.82
N ASP A 89 12.88 0.46 -8.26
CA ASP A 89 12.95 -0.12 -6.92
C ASP A 89 12.58 0.90 -5.86
N GLN A 90 12.96 2.16 -6.00
CA GLN A 90 12.57 3.25 -5.12
C GLN A 90 11.05 3.50 -5.18
N MET A 91 10.45 3.50 -6.36
CA MET A 91 8.99 3.68 -6.51
C MET A 91 8.21 2.51 -5.91
N LEU A 92 8.68 1.27 -6.09
CA LEU A 92 8.07 0.09 -5.47
C LEU A 92 8.23 0.09 -3.93
N ALA A 93 9.34 0.60 -3.41
CA ALA A 93 9.52 0.78 -1.97
C ALA A 93 8.52 1.81 -1.41
N ALA A 94 8.38 2.96 -2.06
CA ALA A 94 7.40 3.98 -1.69
C ALA A 94 5.97 3.41 -1.73
N ALA A 95 5.60 2.64 -2.76
CA ALA A 95 4.30 2.01 -2.86
C ALA A 95 4.02 1.02 -1.71
N ARG A 96 5.03 0.31 -1.21
CA ARG A 96 4.89 -0.55 -0.02
C ARG A 96 4.63 0.25 1.25
N ASP A 97 5.29 1.39 1.41
CA ASP A 97 5.06 2.29 2.54
C ASP A 97 3.61 2.81 2.55
N GLU A 98 3.04 3.11 1.39
CA GLU A 98 1.64 3.53 1.27
C GLU A 98 0.65 2.44 1.67
N THR A 99 1.01 1.16 1.53
CA THR A 99 0.16 0.05 2.02
C THR A 99 0.03 0.08 3.54
N ASP A 100 1.10 0.38 4.26
CA ASP A 100 1.06 0.56 5.72
C ASP A 100 0.19 1.77 6.10
N HIS A 101 0.34 2.89 5.39
CA HIS A 101 -0.46 4.09 5.61
C HIS A 101 -1.95 3.82 5.38
N LEU A 102 -2.31 3.10 4.32
CA LEU A 102 -3.68 2.67 4.06
C LEU A 102 -4.25 1.85 5.22
N ALA A 103 -3.52 0.85 5.69
CA ALA A 103 -3.94 0.02 6.82
C ALA A 103 -4.13 0.83 8.11
N TRP A 104 -3.24 1.79 8.38
CA TRP A 104 -3.35 2.67 9.55
C TRP A 104 -4.53 3.63 9.44
N CYS A 105 -4.79 4.21 8.27
CA CYS A 105 -5.96 5.05 8.03
C CYS A 105 -7.25 4.25 8.19
N GLU A 106 -7.34 3.04 7.64
CA GLU A 106 -8.49 2.14 7.79
C GLU A 106 -8.77 1.80 9.26
N ARG A 107 -7.71 1.52 10.03
CA ARG A 107 -7.83 1.29 11.47
C ARG A 107 -8.40 2.53 12.16
N ARG A 108 -7.83 3.72 11.91
CA ARG A 108 -8.24 4.95 12.58
C ARG A 108 -9.67 5.37 12.25
N VAL A 109 -10.14 5.09 11.04
CA VAL A 109 -11.55 5.34 10.65
C VAL A 109 -12.53 4.47 11.47
N ARG A 110 -12.11 3.26 11.86
CA ARG A 110 -12.96 2.32 12.63
C ARG A 110 -13.00 2.63 14.14
N GLU A 111 -11.99 3.28 14.68
CA GLU A 111 -11.91 3.70 16.09
C GLU A 111 -12.82 4.90 16.39
#